data_c80fdb6f2eb05ba8384dbdaebaa0036f
#
_entry.id   c80fdb6f2eb05ba8384dbdaebaa0036f
#
_cell.length_a   1.000
_cell.length_b   1.000
_cell.length_c   1.000
_cell.angle_alpha   90.00
_cell.angle_beta   90.00
_cell.angle_gamma   90.00
#
_symmetry.space_group_name_H-M   'P 1'
#
loop_
_entity.id
_entity.type
_entity.pdbx_description
1 polymer ?
#
loop_
_entity_poly.entity_id
_entity_poly.type
_entity_poly.pdbx_seq_one_letter_code
_entity_poly.pdbx_strand_id
1 'polypeptide(L)'
;MPQASEIAWLIPVFPLIGAVLSGLGLISINKKINNSREIVSVGLISFVGISAVISYKALIEQVYGYQSVEKLFVWANAGDFTIPMGFVLDPLGSVMLALVTTITLLVMIYSHGYMAHDKGYVRFFTYLALFSSSMMGLIVSPNLLEIYVFWELVGMCSYLLVGFWYDRDLSLIHI
;
A
#
# COMPACT_ATOMS: atom_id res chain seq x y z
N MET A 1 0.15 -21.99 -15.00
CA MET A 1 -0.32 -20.98 -14.03
C MET A 1 0.43 -19.70 -14.35
N PRO A 2 -0.18 -18.52 -14.31
CA PRO A 2 0.57 -17.29 -14.52
C PRO A 2 1.68 -17.22 -13.47
N GLN A 3 2.86 -16.75 -13.88
CA GLN A 3 3.97 -16.54 -12.97
C GLN A 3 3.60 -15.44 -11.97
N ALA A 4 4.03 -15.54 -10.72
CA ALA A 4 3.69 -14.55 -9.71
C ALA A 4 4.28 -13.18 -10.06
N SER A 5 5.42 -13.17 -10.74
CA SER A 5 6.03 -11.96 -11.30
C SER A 5 5.14 -11.23 -12.32
N GLU A 6 4.34 -11.95 -13.12
CA GLU A 6 3.41 -11.34 -14.08
C GLU A 6 2.21 -10.64 -13.43
N ILE A 7 1.82 -11.07 -12.24
CA ILE A 7 0.72 -10.50 -11.45
C ILE A 7 1.20 -9.57 -10.35
N ALA A 8 2.49 -9.21 -10.34
CA ALA A 8 3.09 -8.35 -9.31
C ALA A 8 2.43 -6.96 -9.20
N TRP A 9 1.82 -6.46 -10.28
CA TRP A 9 1.03 -5.22 -10.26
C TRP A 9 -0.15 -5.27 -9.28
N LEU A 10 -0.64 -6.46 -8.93
CA LEU A 10 -1.71 -6.62 -7.94
C LEU A 10 -1.22 -6.36 -6.51
N ILE A 11 0.09 -6.44 -6.24
CA ILE A 11 0.66 -6.25 -4.89
C ILE A 11 0.25 -4.89 -4.30
N PRO A 12 0.47 -3.74 -4.96
CA PRO A 12 -0.01 -2.46 -4.46
C PRO A 12 -1.54 -2.29 -4.55
N VAL A 13 -2.20 -2.98 -5.48
CA VAL A 13 -3.64 -2.80 -5.75
C VAL A 13 -4.51 -3.38 -4.63
N PHE A 14 -4.16 -4.52 -4.03
CA PHE A 14 -4.96 -5.11 -2.95
C PHE A 14 -5.09 -4.18 -1.73
N PRO A 15 -4.02 -3.63 -1.13
CA PRO A 15 -4.15 -2.68 -0.04
C PRO A 15 -4.87 -1.39 -0.46
N LEU A 16 -4.70 -0.95 -1.71
CA LEU A 16 -5.40 0.22 -2.26
C LEU A 16 -6.92 0.01 -2.27
N ILE A 17 -7.38 -1.13 -2.79
CA ILE A 17 -8.81 -1.47 -2.78
C ILE A 17 -9.34 -1.45 -1.35
N GLY A 18 -8.62 -2.08 -0.42
CA GLY A 18 -8.98 -2.07 0.99
C GLY A 18 -9.08 -0.65 1.58
N ALA A 19 -8.09 0.20 1.30
CA ALA A 19 -8.06 1.59 1.74
C ALA A 19 -9.23 2.41 1.16
N VAL A 20 -9.51 2.26 -0.13
CA VAL A 20 -10.63 2.95 -0.80
C VAL A 20 -11.97 2.51 -0.23
N LEU A 21 -12.20 1.20 -0.08
CA LEU A 21 -13.45 0.67 0.47
C LEU A 21 -13.68 1.12 1.91
N SER A 22 -12.66 1.07 2.76
CA SER A 22 -12.75 1.52 4.15
C SER A 22 -12.90 3.04 4.25
N GLY A 23 -12.20 3.81 3.41
CA GLY A 23 -12.30 5.26 3.35
C GLY A 23 -13.68 5.74 2.89
N LEU A 24 -14.22 5.16 1.82
CA LEU A 24 -15.60 5.44 1.36
C LEU A 24 -16.64 5.06 2.42
N GLY A 25 -16.41 3.96 3.11
CA GLY A 25 -17.27 3.53 4.20
C GLY A 25 -17.23 4.50 5.39
N LEU A 26 -16.07 5.07 5.73
CA LEU A 26 -15.96 6.12 6.75
C LEU A 26 -16.74 7.39 6.37
N ILE A 27 -16.73 7.78 5.11
CA ILE A 27 -17.46 8.95 4.61
C ILE A 27 -18.98 8.70 4.60
N SER A 28 -19.40 7.54 4.08
CA SER A 28 -20.81 7.25 3.83
C SER A 28 -21.57 6.74 5.05
N ILE A 29 -20.92 5.90 5.90
CA ILE A 29 -21.60 5.14 6.97
C ILE A 29 -20.74 5.11 8.24
N ASN A 30 -20.20 6.24 8.64
CA ASN A 30 -19.24 6.36 9.74
C ASN A 30 -19.66 5.59 11.01
N LYS A 31 -20.91 5.74 11.44
CA LYS A 31 -21.43 5.12 12.67
C LYS A 31 -21.50 3.58 12.59
N LYS A 32 -21.85 3.03 11.45
CA LYS A 32 -21.96 1.59 11.21
C LYS A 32 -20.60 0.92 11.04
N ILE A 33 -19.69 1.58 10.35
CA ILE A 33 -18.33 1.09 10.10
C ILE A 33 -17.50 1.05 11.40
N ASN A 34 -17.63 2.08 12.25
CA ASN A 34 -16.99 2.07 13.56
C ASN A 34 -17.55 0.99 14.50
N ASN A 35 -18.77 0.54 14.31
CA ASN A 35 -19.33 -0.60 15.03
C ASN A 35 -18.79 -1.95 14.52
N SER A 36 -18.35 -2.00 13.26
CA SER A 36 -17.76 -3.20 12.62
C SER A 36 -16.23 -3.08 12.45
N ARG A 37 -15.57 -2.30 13.29
CA ARG A 37 -14.15 -1.94 13.21
C ARG A 37 -13.21 -3.15 13.09
N GLU A 38 -13.49 -4.24 13.80
CA GLU A 38 -12.68 -5.46 13.78
C GLU A 38 -12.74 -6.15 12.41
N ILE A 39 -13.93 -6.20 11.80
CA ILE A 39 -14.11 -6.79 10.46
C ILE A 39 -13.33 -5.98 9.42
N VAL A 40 -13.35 -4.66 9.52
CA VAL A 40 -12.61 -3.78 8.60
C VAL A 40 -11.10 -3.98 8.74
N SER A 41 -10.57 -4.00 9.97
CA SER A 41 -9.14 -4.20 10.19
C SER A 41 -8.65 -5.59 9.75
N VAL A 42 -9.41 -6.64 10.08
CA VAL A 42 -9.10 -8.01 9.62
C VAL A 42 -9.13 -8.08 8.08
N GLY A 43 -10.10 -7.43 7.45
CA GLY A 43 -10.16 -7.32 5.99
C GLY A 43 -8.92 -6.64 5.40
N LEU A 44 -8.51 -5.50 5.96
CA LEU A 44 -7.31 -4.77 5.51
C LEU A 44 -6.02 -5.57 5.73
N ILE A 45 -5.89 -6.23 6.88
CA ILE A 45 -4.76 -7.15 7.17
C ILE A 45 -4.74 -8.29 6.15
N SER A 46 -5.90 -8.83 5.79
CA SER A 46 -6.01 -9.92 4.79
C SER A 46 -5.57 -9.46 3.41
N PHE A 47 -5.93 -8.25 2.96
CA PHE A 47 -5.46 -7.69 1.70
C PHE A 47 -3.94 -7.54 1.65
N VAL A 48 -3.33 -7.03 2.73
CA VAL A 48 -1.86 -6.94 2.84
C VAL A 48 -1.23 -8.33 2.92
N GLY A 49 -1.87 -9.28 3.60
CA GLY A 49 -1.44 -10.67 3.65
C GLY A 49 -1.40 -11.34 2.28
N ILE A 50 -2.41 -11.10 1.44
CA ILE A 50 -2.43 -11.58 0.04
C ILE A 50 -1.27 -10.95 -0.74
N SER A 51 -1.04 -9.64 -0.61
CA SER A 51 0.09 -8.95 -1.23
C SER A 51 1.42 -9.54 -0.79
N ALA A 52 1.59 -9.88 0.50
CA ALA A 52 2.79 -10.52 1.01
C ALA A 52 3.01 -11.90 0.38
N VAL A 53 1.97 -12.72 0.27
CA VAL A 53 2.08 -14.05 -0.38
C VAL A 53 2.52 -13.93 -1.84
N ILE A 54 1.97 -12.96 -2.59
CA ILE A 54 2.37 -12.72 -3.99
C ILE A 54 3.81 -12.24 -4.05
N SER A 55 4.21 -11.31 -3.17
CA SER A 55 5.59 -10.78 -3.10
C SER A 55 6.62 -11.88 -2.83
N TYR A 56 6.35 -12.78 -1.88
CA TYR A 56 7.24 -13.91 -1.60
C TYR A 56 7.33 -14.89 -2.75
N LYS A 57 6.21 -15.18 -3.43
CA LYS A 57 6.22 -16.03 -4.63
C LYS A 57 7.05 -15.37 -5.74
N ALA A 58 6.87 -14.08 -5.98
CA ALA A 58 7.64 -13.33 -6.97
C ALA A 58 9.14 -13.32 -6.63
N LEU A 59 9.49 -13.15 -5.34
CA LEU A 59 10.87 -13.24 -4.88
C LEU A 59 11.47 -14.62 -5.14
N ILE A 60 10.76 -15.69 -4.84
CA ILE A 60 11.20 -17.07 -5.08
C ILE A 60 11.45 -17.29 -6.59
N GLU A 61 10.54 -16.83 -7.45
CA GLU A 61 10.71 -16.90 -8.91
C GLU A 61 12.00 -16.19 -9.35
N GLN A 62 12.27 -14.99 -8.85
CA GLN A 62 13.49 -14.25 -9.18
C GLN A 62 14.77 -14.98 -8.71
N VAL A 63 14.74 -15.60 -7.53
CA VAL A 63 15.87 -16.39 -7.00
C VAL A 63 16.16 -17.62 -7.86
N TYR A 64 15.13 -18.24 -8.44
CA TYR A 64 15.28 -19.36 -9.37
C TYR A 64 15.71 -18.95 -10.80
N GLY A 65 16.03 -17.68 -11.02
CA GLY A 65 16.59 -17.17 -12.26
C GLY A 65 15.57 -16.79 -13.34
N TYR A 66 14.32 -16.50 -12.96
CA TYR A 66 13.37 -15.92 -13.88
C TYR A 66 13.78 -14.49 -14.27
N GLN A 67 13.46 -14.12 -15.51
CA GLN A 67 13.80 -12.78 -16.02
C GLN A 67 12.93 -11.70 -15.35
N SER A 68 13.49 -10.49 -15.27
CA SER A 68 12.75 -9.30 -14.86
C SER A 68 11.52 -9.11 -15.73
N VAL A 69 10.40 -8.77 -15.11
CA VAL A 69 9.14 -8.54 -15.80
C VAL A 69 8.91 -7.04 -15.87
N GLU A 70 8.67 -6.57 -17.10
CA GLU A 70 8.32 -5.19 -17.37
C GLU A 70 7.04 -5.17 -18.21
N LYS A 71 6.03 -4.43 -17.74
CA LYS A 71 4.79 -4.20 -18.48
C LYS A 71 4.50 -2.72 -18.50
N LEU A 72 4.65 -2.12 -19.68
CA LEU A 72 4.44 -0.69 -19.91
C LEU A 72 3.27 -0.49 -20.86
N PHE A 73 2.53 0.58 -20.63
CA PHE A 73 1.54 1.13 -21.57
C PHE A 73 1.74 2.64 -21.71
N VAL A 74 1.43 3.18 -22.85
CA VAL A 74 1.54 4.62 -23.08
C VAL A 74 0.34 5.31 -22.42
N TRP A 75 0.61 6.09 -21.38
CA TRP A 75 -0.40 6.87 -20.67
C TRP A 75 -0.67 8.22 -21.35
N ALA A 76 0.38 8.91 -21.76
CA ALA A 76 0.26 10.20 -22.44
C ALA A 76 1.25 10.28 -23.61
N ASN A 77 0.82 10.95 -24.67
CA ASN A 77 1.61 11.18 -25.87
C ASN A 77 1.49 12.64 -26.27
N ALA A 78 2.62 13.34 -26.37
CA ALA A 78 2.69 14.74 -26.75
C ALA A 78 3.75 14.90 -27.86
N GLY A 79 3.36 14.64 -29.10
CA GLY A 79 4.28 14.64 -30.25
C GLY A 79 5.32 13.52 -30.14
N ASP A 80 6.60 13.89 -30.08
CA ASP A 80 7.70 12.93 -29.95
C ASP A 80 7.96 12.46 -28.52
N PHE A 81 7.25 13.04 -27.53
CA PHE A 81 7.40 12.70 -26.14
C PHE A 81 6.29 11.76 -25.67
N THR A 82 6.65 10.55 -25.26
CA THR A 82 5.73 9.55 -24.72
C THR A 82 6.02 9.31 -23.24
N ILE A 83 4.97 9.28 -22.43
CA ILE A 83 5.05 8.93 -21.00
C ILE A 83 4.50 7.52 -20.84
N PRO A 84 5.36 6.51 -20.65
CA PRO A 84 4.92 5.18 -20.30
C PRO A 84 4.52 5.12 -18.82
N MET A 85 3.50 4.35 -18.50
CA MET A 85 3.16 3.93 -17.15
C MET A 85 3.07 2.40 -17.09
N GLY A 86 3.26 1.83 -15.92
CA GLY A 86 3.19 0.39 -15.79
C GLY A 86 3.85 -0.13 -14.52
N PHE A 87 4.51 -1.27 -14.64
CA PHE A 87 5.31 -1.78 -13.54
C PHE A 87 6.54 -2.54 -14.03
N VAL A 88 7.60 -2.48 -13.22
CA VAL A 88 8.82 -3.24 -13.39
C VAL A 88 9.08 -4.03 -12.12
N LEU A 89 9.37 -5.31 -12.29
CA LEU A 89 9.81 -6.16 -11.20
C LEU A 89 11.16 -6.78 -11.55
N ASP A 90 12.18 -6.30 -10.90
CA ASP A 90 13.55 -6.80 -10.93
C ASP A 90 13.89 -7.56 -9.64
N PRO A 91 15.05 -8.22 -9.55
CA PRO A 91 15.45 -8.93 -8.33
C PRO A 91 15.52 -8.03 -7.10
N LEU A 92 15.96 -6.78 -7.22
CA LEU A 92 16.03 -5.82 -6.12
C LEU A 92 14.63 -5.42 -5.67
N GLY A 93 13.75 -5.07 -6.61
CA GLY A 93 12.36 -4.73 -6.34
C GLY A 93 11.60 -5.87 -5.66
N SER A 94 11.85 -7.13 -6.06
CA SER A 94 11.22 -8.29 -5.43
C SER A 94 11.62 -8.49 -3.97
N VAL A 95 12.89 -8.27 -3.62
CA VAL A 95 13.38 -8.27 -2.22
C VAL A 95 12.73 -7.14 -1.43
N MET A 96 12.69 -5.94 -2.00
CA MET A 96 12.09 -4.77 -1.35
C MET A 96 10.58 -4.95 -1.13
N LEU A 97 9.85 -5.51 -2.09
CA LEU A 97 8.44 -5.83 -1.94
C LEU A 97 8.19 -6.83 -0.82
N ALA A 98 8.97 -7.93 -0.76
CA ALA A 98 8.86 -8.92 0.31
C ALA A 98 9.13 -8.30 1.68
N LEU A 99 10.13 -7.43 1.79
CA LEU A 99 10.46 -6.72 3.03
C LEU A 99 9.34 -5.78 3.45
N VAL A 100 8.88 -4.90 2.54
CA VAL A 100 7.85 -3.90 2.85
C VAL A 100 6.51 -4.56 3.19
N THR A 101 6.09 -5.58 2.45
CA THR A 101 4.84 -6.30 2.74
C THR A 101 4.90 -7.01 4.10
N THR A 102 6.06 -7.59 4.45
CA THR A 102 6.25 -8.25 5.76
C THR A 102 6.17 -7.25 6.91
N ILE A 103 6.93 -6.14 6.82
CA ILE A 103 6.91 -5.10 7.87
C ILE A 103 5.50 -4.53 8.02
N THR A 104 4.84 -4.20 6.91
CA THR A 104 3.47 -3.67 6.95
C THR A 104 2.51 -4.64 7.62
N LEU A 105 2.59 -5.94 7.27
CA LEU A 105 1.73 -6.96 7.85
C LEU A 105 1.94 -7.07 9.36
N LEU A 106 3.20 -7.10 9.83
CA LEU A 106 3.53 -7.15 11.26
C LEU A 106 3.04 -5.89 11.99
N VAL A 107 3.23 -4.72 11.41
CA VAL A 107 2.76 -3.45 11.99
C VAL A 107 1.24 -3.43 12.09
N MET A 108 0.52 -3.89 11.06
CA MET A 108 -0.95 -3.97 11.08
C MET A 108 -1.45 -4.94 12.15
N ILE A 109 -0.84 -6.12 12.27
CA ILE A 109 -1.19 -7.10 13.31
C ILE A 109 -0.94 -6.51 14.70
N TYR A 110 0.20 -5.89 14.92
CA TYR A 110 0.51 -5.21 16.19
C TYR A 110 -0.50 -4.09 16.50
N SER A 111 -0.80 -3.26 15.51
CA SER A 111 -1.70 -2.11 15.65
C SER A 111 -3.14 -2.53 15.93
N HIS A 112 -3.54 -3.75 15.57
CA HIS A 112 -4.87 -4.29 15.90
C HIS A 112 -5.13 -4.29 17.41
N GLY A 113 -4.14 -4.71 18.20
CA GLY A 113 -4.22 -4.62 19.67
C GLY A 113 -3.96 -3.22 20.21
N TYR A 114 -2.94 -2.54 19.67
CA TYR A 114 -2.52 -1.23 20.16
C TYR A 114 -3.61 -0.16 20.02
N MET A 115 -4.30 -0.12 18.87
CA MET A 115 -5.34 0.88 18.56
C MET A 115 -6.75 0.46 18.98
N ALA A 116 -6.93 -0.69 19.63
CA ALA A 116 -8.23 -1.31 19.92
C ALA A 116 -9.21 -0.37 20.68
N HIS A 117 -8.71 0.53 21.50
CA HIS A 117 -9.51 1.45 22.31
C HIS A 117 -9.61 2.86 21.72
N ASP A 118 -8.99 3.13 20.57
CA ASP A 118 -8.98 4.45 19.97
C ASP A 118 -10.25 4.69 19.12
N LYS A 119 -10.78 5.93 19.19
CA LYS A 119 -11.95 6.35 18.43
C LYS A 119 -11.67 6.42 16.92
N GLY A 120 -10.42 6.64 16.53
CA GLY A 120 -9.97 6.72 15.14
C GLY A 120 -9.50 5.40 14.54
N TYR A 121 -9.80 4.27 15.17
CA TYR A 121 -9.30 2.95 14.79
C TYR A 121 -9.38 2.64 13.29
N VAL A 122 -10.56 2.73 12.69
CA VAL A 122 -10.76 2.45 11.26
C VAL A 122 -9.99 3.45 10.39
N ARG A 123 -9.96 4.73 10.76
CA ARG A 123 -9.22 5.79 10.06
C ARG A 123 -7.72 5.48 10.05
N PHE A 124 -7.16 5.04 11.18
CA PHE A 124 -5.75 4.64 11.29
C PHE A 124 -5.41 3.50 10.31
N PHE A 125 -6.19 2.43 10.31
CA PHE A 125 -5.98 1.30 9.43
C PHE A 125 -6.14 1.64 7.95
N THR A 126 -7.07 2.54 7.62
CA THR A 126 -7.24 3.06 6.26
C THR A 126 -5.98 3.81 5.79
N TYR A 127 -5.45 4.71 6.62
CA TYR A 127 -4.21 5.44 6.30
C TYR A 127 -3.01 4.51 6.18
N LEU A 128 -2.90 3.51 7.05
CA LEU A 128 -1.82 2.54 7.00
C LEU A 128 -1.88 1.65 5.75
N ALA A 129 -3.08 1.27 5.32
CA ALA A 129 -3.29 0.51 4.09
C ALA A 129 -2.96 1.36 2.85
N LEU A 130 -3.35 2.64 2.83
CA LEU A 130 -3.00 3.57 1.76
C LEU A 130 -1.50 3.82 1.68
N PHE A 131 -0.85 4.02 2.84
CA PHE A 131 0.60 4.16 2.94
C PHE A 131 1.33 2.94 2.36
N SER A 132 0.93 1.73 2.76
CA SER A 132 1.57 0.51 2.28
C SER A 132 1.37 0.31 0.78
N SER A 133 0.18 0.58 0.25
CA SER A 133 -0.07 0.57 -1.19
C SER A 133 0.85 1.53 -1.95
N SER A 134 0.96 2.77 -1.47
CA SER A 134 1.81 3.80 -2.08
C SER A 134 3.29 3.39 -2.06
N MET A 135 3.75 2.80 -0.96
CA MET A 135 5.13 2.32 -0.84
C MET A 135 5.43 1.15 -1.77
N MET A 136 4.47 0.21 -1.91
CA MET A 136 4.60 -0.91 -2.87
C MET A 136 4.56 -0.39 -4.31
N GLY A 137 3.69 0.58 -4.62
CA GLY A 137 3.62 1.23 -5.93
C GLY A 137 4.93 1.92 -6.31
N LEU A 138 5.55 2.63 -5.36
CA LEU A 138 6.85 3.27 -5.54
C LEU A 138 7.95 2.27 -5.94
N ILE A 139 7.96 1.08 -5.33
CA ILE A 139 8.97 0.04 -5.60
C ILE A 139 8.84 -0.52 -7.03
N VAL A 140 7.61 -0.66 -7.54
CA VAL A 140 7.38 -1.24 -8.87
C VAL A 140 7.34 -0.20 -9.99
N SER A 141 7.50 1.07 -9.68
CA SER A 141 7.44 2.18 -10.66
C SER A 141 8.55 2.10 -11.69
N PRO A 142 8.25 2.14 -13.01
CA PRO A 142 9.23 1.99 -14.08
C PRO A 142 9.98 3.28 -14.42
N ASN A 143 9.48 4.44 -14.00
CA ASN A 143 10.04 5.73 -14.38
C ASN A 143 9.93 6.76 -13.25
N LEU A 144 10.71 7.84 -13.40
CA LEU A 144 10.83 8.89 -12.39
C LEU A 144 9.50 9.62 -12.12
N LEU A 145 8.64 9.78 -13.14
CA LEU A 145 7.35 10.45 -12.98
C LEU A 145 6.42 9.63 -12.06
N GLU A 146 6.35 8.33 -12.30
CA GLU A 146 5.54 7.41 -11.49
C GLU A 146 6.09 7.28 -10.06
N ILE A 147 7.43 7.19 -9.92
CA ILE A 147 8.12 7.28 -8.62
C ILE A 147 7.71 8.55 -7.88
N TYR A 148 7.72 9.71 -8.55
CA TYR A 148 7.35 10.98 -7.94
C TYR A 148 5.90 10.97 -7.43
N VAL A 149 4.96 10.46 -8.21
CA VAL A 149 3.54 10.37 -7.81
C VAL A 149 3.38 9.50 -6.55
N PHE A 150 3.99 8.32 -6.51
CA PHE A 150 3.91 7.45 -5.33
C PHE A 150 4.69 8.00 -4.14
N TRP A 151 5.80 8.70 -4.37
CA TRP A 151 6.55 9.39 -3.31
C TRP A 151 5.70 10.46 -2.61
N GLU A 152 5.00 11.29 -3.38
CA GLU A 152 4.06 12.28 -2.84
C GLU A 152 2.93 11.62 -2.04
N LEU A 153 2.39 10.51 -2.52
CA LEU A 153 1.37 9.74 -1.79
C LEU A 153 1.91 9.19 -0.47
N VAL A 154 3.13 8.67 -0.45
CA VAL A 154 3.81 8.22 0.79
C VAL A 154 3.97 9.39 1.77
N GLY A 155 4.40 10.56 1.28
CA GLY A 155 4.53 11.78 2.07
C GLY A 155 3.20 12.23 2.67
N MET A 156 2.14 12.25 1.86
CA MET A 156 0.79 12.60 2.32
C MET A 156 0.29 11.61 3.39
N CYS A 157 0.47 10.31 3.18
CA CYS A 157 0.07 9.30 4.17
C CYS A 157 0.85 9.42 5.46
N SER A 158 2.15 9.71 5.39
CA SER A 158 2.99 9.97 6.56
C SER A 158 2.50 11.18 7.35
N TYR A 159 2.16 12.27 6.67
CA TYR A 159 1.56 13.44 7.30
C TYR A 159 0.27 13.09 8.05
N LEU A 160 -0.64 12.32 7.44
CA LEU A 160 -1.90 11.89 8.06
C LEU A 160 -1.70 10.97 9.26
N LEU A 161 -0.65 10.13 9.23
CA LEU A 161 -0.33 9.22 10.35
C LEU A 161 0.37 9.95 11.49
N VAL A 162 1.30 10.86 11.21
CA VAL A 162 1.98 11.67 12.24
C VAL A 162 0.98 12.62 12.92
N GLY A 163 0.10 13.25 12.15
CA GLY A 163 -0.97 14.11 12.65
C GLY A 163 -2.22 13.38 13.15
N PHE A 164 -2.15 12.06 13.39
CA PHE A 164 -3.33 11.25 13.69
C PHE A 164 -4.10 11.72 14.94
N TRP A 165 -3.40 12.07 16.01
CA TRP A 165 -3.98 12.59 17.27
C TRP A 165 -3.99 14.12 17.33
N TYR A 166 -4.46 14.78 16.27
CA TYR A 166 -4.55 16.24 16.18
C TYR A 166 -5.42 16.88 17.28
N ASP A 167 -6.29 16.09 17.95
CA ASP A 167 -7.15 16.55 19.04
C ASP A 167 -6.39 16.69 20.38
N ARG A 168 -5.12 16.27 20.44
CA ARG A 168 -4.30 16.34 21.66
C ARG A 168 -3.32 17.51 21.55
N ASP A 169 -3.42 18.47 22.48
CA ASP A 169 -2.56 19.66 22.50
C ASP A 169 -1.06 19.33 22.48
N LEU A 170 -0.66 18.21 23.11
CA LEU A 170 0.72 17.72 23.10
C LEU A 170 1.20 17.23 21.72
N SER A 171 0.31 16.83 20.84
CA SER A 171 0.66 16.38 19.48
C SER A 171 1.04 17.55 18.57
N LEU A 172 0.59 18.77 18.89
CA LEU A 172 0.82 19.97 18.09
C LEU A 172 2.04 20.78 18.55
N ILE A 173 2.55 20.54 19.77
CA ILE A 173 3.67 21.29 20.35
C ILE A 173 5.01 20.97 19.66
N HIS A 174 5.13 19.81 19.01
CA HIS A 174 6.36 19.39 18.32
C HIS A 174 6.40 19.75 16.83
N ILE A 175 5.38 20.43 16.32
CA ILE A 175 5.33 20.99 14.97
C ILE A 175 5.52 22.48 15.01
#